data_f19515af31700e13c20380d7a66bf7aa
#
_entry.id   f19515af31700e13c20380d7a66bf7aa
#
_cell.length_a   1.000
_cell.length_b   1.000
_cell.length_c   1.000
_cell.angle_alpha   90.00
_cell.angle_beta   90.00
_cell.angle_gamma   90.00
#
_symmetry.space_group_name_H-M   'P 1'
#
loop_
_entity.id
_entity.type
_entity.pdbx_description
1 polymer ?
#
loop_
_entity_poly.entity_id
_entity_poly.type
_entity_poly.pdbx_seq_one_letter_code
_entity_poly.pdbx_strand_id
1 'polypeptide(L)'
;MLNFRDMTIGKKVGLGFGVMTLILMGVVLLTIQQVKSMEVTTKRVVELRTPTAHASLMMLNGINHSLASLRGWIILGDSKFQKERSVAWEEQINPSLKLMHGLAPNWTDQENIIRLKSIEEEINNFKTVQQKIEDIAQTPENSPAQKILF
;
A
#
# COMPACT_ATOMS: atom_id res chain seq x y z
N MET A 1 51.22 -34.84 -7.29
CA MET A 1 50.07 -35.20 -8.13
C MET A 1 49.50 -36.52 -7.61
N LEU A 2 48.28 -36.52 -7.10
CA LEU A 2 47.59 -37.76 -6.69
C LEU A 2 47.24 -38.55 -7.97
N ASN A 3 47.93 -39.64 -8.19
CA ASN A 3 47.70 -40.51 -9.33
C ASN A 3 46.45 -41.37 -9.03
N PHE A 4 45.31 -41.02 -9.57
CA PHE A 4 44.04 -41.72 -9.38
C PHE A 4 44.09 -43.20 -9.74
N ARG A 5 45.10 -43.57 -10.59
CA ARG A 5 45.27 -44.91 -11.13
C ARG A 5 45.81 -45.91 -10.10
N ASP A 6 46.62 -45.44 -9.13
CA ASP A 6 47.28 -46.28 -8.12
C ASP A 6 46.54 -46.37 -6.78
N MET A 7 45.35 -45.81 -6.70
CA MET A 7 44.52 -45.84 -5.49
C MET A 7 43.75 -47.17 -5.38
N THR A 8 43.73 -47.73 -4.17
CA THR A 8 42.87 -48.89 -3.83
C THR A 8 41.40 -48.55 -4.02
N ILE A 9 40.57 -49.55 -4.33
CA ILE A 9 39.12 -49.39 -4.56
C ILE A 9 38.44 -48.67 -3.42
N GLY A 10 38.77 -48.99 -2.15
CA GLY A 10 38.19 -48.32 -0.97
C GLY A 10 38.51 -46.81 -0.92
N LYS A 11 39.73 -46.40 -1.31
CA LYS A 11 40.07 -44.96 -1.37
C LYS A 11 39.33 -44.22 -2.49
N LYS A 12 39.11 -44.87 -3.65
CA LYS A 12 38.34 -44.30 -4.77
C LYS A 12 36.87 -44.07 -4.36
N VAL A 13 36.26 -45.06 -3.72
CA VAL A 13 34.88 -44.98 -3.23
C VAL A 13 34.77 -43.92 -2.14
N GLY A 14 35.68 -43.90 -1.15
CA GLY A 14 35.72 -42.90 -0.10
C GLY A 14 35.84 -41.45 -0.62
N LEU A 15 36.71 -41.27 -1.65
CA LEU A 15 36.89 -39.95 -2.26
C LEU A 15 35.63 -39.50 -3.04
N GLY A 16 35.01 -40.42 -3.77
CA GLY A 16 33.74 -40.14 -4.45
C GLY A 16 32.63 -39.76 -3.47
N PHE A 17 32.49 -40.50 -2.36
CA PHE A 17 31.53 -40.20 -1.31
C PHE A 17 31.85 -38.87 -0.62
N GLY A 18 33.10 -38.58 -0.34
CA GLY A 18 33.57 -37.33 0.23
C GLY A 18 33.21 -36.11 -0.64
N VAL A 19 33.45 -36.19 -1.94
CA VAL A 19 33.07 -35.14 -2.89
C VAL A 19 31.57 -34.94 -2.93
N MET A 20 30.78 -36.01 -3.00
CA MET A 20 29.31 -35.93 -2.96
C MET A 20 28.84 -35.27 -1.66
N THR A 21 29.39 -35.64 -0.53
CA THR A 21 29.02 -35.04 0.78
C THR A 21 29.35 -33.55 0.80
N LEU A 22 30.48 -33.13 0.29
CA LEU A 22 30.84 -31.70 0.19
C LEU A 22 29.91 -30.92 -0.72
N ILE A 23 29.51 -31.49 -1.85
CA ILE A 23 28.53 -30.85 -2.74
C ILE A 23 27.17 -30.70 -2.03
N LEU A 24 26.70 -31.78 -1.40
CA LEU A 24 25.44 -31.72 -0.64
C LEU A 24 25.49 -30.68 0.48
N MET A 25 26.60 -30.62 1.23
CA MET A 25 26.77 -29.60 2.28
C MET A 25 26.76 -28.19 1.69
N GLY A 26 27.40 -27.95 0.55
CA GLY A 26 27.36 -26.68 -0.17
C GLY A 26 25.97 -26.31 -0.60
N VAL A 27 25.17 -27.22 -1.16
CA VAL A 27 23.77 -26.99 -1.56
C VAL A 27 22.93 -26.65 -0.35
N VAL A 28 23.05 -27.37 0.76
CA VAL A 28 22.30 -27.09 1.99
C VAL A 28 22.61 -25.69 2.53
N LEU A 29 23.88 -25.28 2.58
CA LEU A 29 24.27 -23.94 3.03
C LEU A 29 23.70 -22.83 2.15
N LEU A 30 23.77 -23.00 0.83
CA LEU A 30 23.18 -22.05 -0.12
C LEU A 30 21.66 -21.98 0.05
N THR A 31 20.98 -23.11 0.22
CA THR A 31 19.54 -23.16 0.43
C THR A 31 19.12 -22.41 1.70
N ILE A 32 19.86 -22.61 2.81
CA ILE A 32 19.57 -21.89 4.07
C ILE A 32 19.74 -20.37 3.88
N GLN A 33 20.76 -19.92 3.16
CA GLN A 33 20.94 -18.50 2.88
C GLN A 33 19.81 -17.93 2.03
N GLN A 34 19.38 -18.66 1.00
CA GLN A 34 18.26 -18.24 0.14
C GLN A 34 16.94 -18.16 0.93
N VAL A 35 16.65 -19.15 1.78
CA VAL A 35 15.44 -19.14 2.62
C VAL A 35 15.42 -17.93 3.55
N LYS A 36 16.52 -17.59 4.21
CA LYS A 36 16.61 -16.40 5.06
C LYS A 36 16.39 -15.11 4.27
N SER A 37 16.94 -14.99 3.08
CA SER A 37 16.73 -13.84 2.20
C SER A 37 15.27 -13.72 1.75
N MET A 38 14.63 -14.85 1.44
CA MET A 38 13.21 -14.91 1.10
C MET A 38 12.32 -14.47 2.27
N GLU A 39 12.63 -14.90 3.48
CA GLU A 39 11.88 -14.51 4.68
C GLU A 39 11.85 -13.00 4.87
N VAL A 40 13.01 -12.33 4.78
CA VAL A 40 13.12 -10.87 4.89
C VAL A 40 12.30 -10.16 3.80
N THR A 41 12.40 -10.66 2.56
CA THR A 41 11.67 -10.07 1.43
C THR A 41 10.16 -10.26 1.60
N THR A 42 9.72 -11.46 1.96
CA THR A 42 8.31 -11.79 2.18
C THR A 42 7.72 -10.95 3.31
N LYS A 43 8.43 -10.84 4.43
CA LYS A 43 8.02 -10.00 5.55
C LYS A 43 7.82 -8.54 5.12
N ARG A 44 8.74 -8.00 4.33
CA ARG A 44 8.63 -6.64 3.81
C ARG A 44 7.44 -6.45 2.87
N VAL A 45 7.14 -7.44 2.04
CA VAL A 45 5.96 -7.39 1.15
C VAL A 45 4.68 -7.42 1.97
N VAL A 46 4.56 -8.35 2.91
CA VAL A 46 3.33 -8.58 3.68
C VAL A 46 3.08 -7.46 4.69
N GLU A 47 4.11 -7.01 5.43
CA GLU A 47 3.95 -6.07 6.53
C GLU A 47 4.08 -4.60 6.11
N LEU A 48 4.64 -4.31 4.95
CA LEU A 48 4.88 -2.93 4.53
C LEU A 48 4.24 -2.61 3.18
N ARG A 49 4.61 -3.33 2.11
CA ARG A 49 4.18 -2.97 0.74
C ARG A 49 2.69 -3.22 0.52
N THR A 50 2.18 -4.36 0.93
CA THR A 50 0.76 -4.71 0.78
C THR A 50 -0.14 -3.77 1.58
N PRO A 51 0.09 -3.50 2.87
CA PRO A 51 -0.69 -2.52 3.62
C PRO A 51 -0.61 -1.11 3.03
N THR A 52 0.56 -0.67 2.53
CA THR A 52 0.71 0.64 1.87
C THR A 52 -0.14 0.71 0.60
N ALA A 53 -0.08 -0.30 -0.26
CA ALA A 53 -0.88 -0.36 -1.48
C ALA A 53 -2.38 -0.40 -1.18
N HIS A 54 -2.80 -1.18 -0.18
CA HIS A 54 -4.19 -1.24 0.26
C HIS A 54 -4.68 0.12 0.77
N ALA A 55 -3.90 0.80 1.61
CA ALA A 55 -4.23 2.14 2.10
C ALA A 55 -4.38 3.15 0.94
N SER A 56 -3.50 3.09 -0.05
CA SER A 56 -3.59 3.95 -1.24
C SER A 56 -4.87 3.71 -2.04
N LEU A 57 -5.26 2.45 -2.23
CA LEU A 57 -6.50 2.10 -2.92
C LEU A 57 -7.75 2.50 -2.12
N MET A 58 -7.75 2.30 -0.82
CA MET A 58 -8.86 2.74 0.04
C MET A 58 -9.01 4.26 0.04
N MET A 59 -7.90 4.99 0.06
CA MET A 59 -7.92 6.45 -0.03
C MET A 59 -8.47 6.92 -1.37
N LEU A 60 -8.05 6.32 -2.48
CA LEU A 60 -8.57 6.62 -3.80
C LEU A 60 -10.08 6.35 -3.90
N ASN A 61 -10.54 5.22 -3.36
CA ASN A 61 -11.97 4.89 -3.29
C ASN A 61 -12.73 5.91 -2.46
N GLY A 62 -12.19 6.33 -1.31
CA GLY A 62 -12.77 7.36 -0.46
C GLY A 62 -12.88 8.70 -1.16
N ILE A 63 -11.85 9.12 -1.91
CA ILE A 63 -11.88 10.35 -2.70
C ILE A 63 -13.01 10.28 -3.75
N ASN A 64 -13.08 9.18 -4.50
CA ASN A 64 -14.13 9.00 -5.51
C ASN A 64 -15.54 8.96 -4.89
N HIS A 65 -15.70 8.28 -3.75
CA HIS A 65 -16.95 8.23 -3.00
C HIS A 65 -17.36 9.62 -2.51
N SER A 66 -16.42 10.36 -1.91
CA SER A 66 -16.72 11.73 -1.43
C SER A 66 -17.08 12.68 -2.57
N LEU A 67 -16.47 12.54 -3.76
CA LEU A 67 -16.84 13.32 -4.96
C LEU A 67 -18.21 12.94 -5.50
N ALA A 68 -18.53 11.65 -5.55
CA ALA A 68 -19.84 11.18 -5.99
C ALA A 68 -20.95 11.71 -5.06
N SER A 69 -20.72 11.64 -3.76
CA SER A 69 -21.66 12.15 -2.74
C SER A 69 -21.80 13.67 -2.83
N LEU A 70 -20.71 14.41 -3.02
CA LEU A 70 -20.79 15.87 -3.22
C LEU A 70 -21.63 16.23 -4.47
N ARG A 71 -21.45 15.52 -5.57
CA ARG A 71 -22.26 15.71 -6.80
C ARG A 71 -23.73 15.38 -6.53
N GLY A 72 -24.02 14.31 -5.79
CA GLY A 72 -25.37 13.94 -5.37
C GLY A 72 -26.03 15.05 -4.55
N TRP A 73 -25.30 15.64 -3.62
CA TRP A 73 -25.76 16.80 -2.85
C TRP A 73 -26.06 18.03 -3.72
N ILE A 74 -25.15 18.38 -4.62
CA ILE A 74 -25.32 19.53 -5.53
C ILE A 74 -26.57 19.38 -6.41
N ILE A 75 -26.83 18.17 -6.92
CA ILE A 75 -27.90 17.93 -7.90
C ILE A 75 -29.24 17.72 -7.22
N LEU A 76 -29.27 16.94 -6.14
CA LEU A 76 -30.51 16.44 -5.52
C LEU A 76 -30.88 17.15 -4.21
N GLY A 77 -29.94 17.82 -3.53
CA GLY A 77 -30.15 18.47 -2.25
C GLY A 77 -30.53 17.53 -1.10
N ASP A 78 -30.33 16.21 -1.25
CA ASP A 78 -30.67 15.22 -0.21
C ASP A 78 -29.51 15.08 0.79
N SER A 79 -29.79 15.37 2.05
CA SER A 79 -28.82 15.34 3.15
C SER A 79 -28.12 13.99 3.36
N LYS A 80 -28.65 12.90 2.79
CA LYS A 80 -27.97 11.60 2.80
C LYS A 80 -26.59 11.66 2.15
N PHE A 81 -26.44 12.47 1.08
CA PHE A 81 -25.17 12.62 0.39
C PHE A 81 -24.10 13.34 1.23
N GLN A 82 -24.52 14.28 2.09
CA GLN A 82 -23.60 14.90 3.05
C GLN A 82 -23.09 13.86 4.06
N LYS A 83 -23.97 12.97 4.55
CA LYS A 83 -23.58 11.86 5.44
C LYS A 83 -22.66 10.87 4.74
N GLU A 84 -22.97 10.46 3.52
CA GLU A 84 -22.13 9.57 2.72
C GLU A 84 -20.74 10.18 2.47
N ARG A 85 -20.66 11.49 2.21
CA ARG A 85 -19.38 12.21 2.11
C ARG A 85 -18.59 12.14 3.42
N SER A 86 -19.25 12.37 4.56
CA SER A 86 -18.60 12.27 5.88
C SER A 86 -18.06 10.86 6.14
N VAL A 87 -18.85 9.83 5.83
CA VAL A 87 -18.43 8.41 5.93
C VAL A 87 -17.22 8.14 5.06
N ALA A 88 -17.17 8.64 3.82
CA ALA A 88 -16.02 8.48 2.95
C ALA A 88 -14.73 9.08 3.57
N TRP A 89 -14.85 10.23 4.22
CA TRP A 89 -13.73 10.86 4.93
C TRP A 89 -13.33 10.08 6.19
N GLU A 90 -14.29 9.70 7.02
CA GLU A 90 -14.05 9.10 8.34
C GLU A 90 -13.60 7.64 8.25
N GLU A 91 -14.15 6.87 7.31
CA GLU A 91 -13.90 5.43 7.23
C GLU A 91 -12.87 5.04 6.16
N GLN A 92 -12.61 5.90 5.17
CA GLN A 92 -11.73 5.54 4.05
C GLN A 92 -10.51 6.48 3.94
N ILE A 93 -10.71 7.80 3.83
CA ILE A 93 -9.60 8.72 3.57
C ILE A 93 -8.70 8.89 4.81
N ASN A 94 -9.28 9.32 5.93
CA ASN A 94 -8.51 9.58 7.15
C ASN A 94 -7.81 8.32 7.71
N PRO A 95 -8.45 7.14 7.78
CA PRO A 95 -7.77 5.93 8.24
C PRO A 95 -6.64 5.50 7.32
N SER A 96 -6.82 5.66 6.00
CA SER A 96 -5.78 5.33 5.02
C SER A 96 -4.55 6.24 5.17
N LEU A 97 -4.77 7.54 5.33
CA LEU A 97 -3.69 8.49 5.56
C LEU A 97 -2.94 8.18 6.86
N LYS A 98 -3.67 7.92 7.94
CA LYS A 98 -3.10 7.52 9.24
C LYS A 98 -2.26 6.25 9.12
N LEU A 99 -2.75 5.24 8.40
CA LEU A 99 -2.02 3.99 8.17
C LEU A 99 -0.73 4.24 7.38
N MET A 100 -0.78 5.04 6.31
CA MET A 100 0.42 5.39 5.53
C MET A 100 1.45 6.13 6.37
N HIS A 101 1.04 7.07 7.23
CA HIS A 101 1.95 7.73 8.17
C HIS A 101 2.62 6.74 9.14
N GLY A 102 1.88 5.75 9.63
CA GLY A 102 2.44 4.70 10.48
C GLY A 102 3.46 3.80 9.77
N LEU A 103 3.30 3.59 8.47
CA LEU A 103 4.18 2.74 7.65
C LEU A 103 5.38 3.51 7.07
N ALA A 104 5.24 4.81 6.85
CA ALA A 104 6.22 5.67 6.19
C ALA A 104 7.64 5.62 6.80
N PRO A 105 7.84 5.53 8.13
CA PRO A 105 9.18 5.41 8.72
C PRO A 105 9.95 4.17 8.24
N ASN A 106 9.26 3.14 7.79
CA ASN A 106 9.85 1.89 7.29
C ASN A 106 10.03 1.86 5.76
N TRP A 107 9.62 2.91 5.05
CA TRP A 107 9.83 3.01 3.61
C TRP A 107 11.31 3.27 3.30
N THR A 108 11.80 2.60 2.26
CA THR A 108 13.21 2.71 1.85
C THR A 108 13.47 3.84 0.86
N ASP A 109 12.42 4.31 0.21
CA ASP A 109 12.50 5.37 -0.77
C ASP A 109 12.03 6.69 -0.13
N GLN A 110 12.97 7.62 0.03
CA GLN A 110 12.70 8.94 0.60
C GLN A 110 11.74 9.77 -0.25
N GLU A 111 11.71 9.53 -1.55
CA GLU A 111 10.78 10.22 -2.45
C GLU A 111 9.32 9.89 -2.10
N ASN A 112 9.03 8.66 -1.68
CA ASN A 112 7.68 8.28 -1.25
C ASN A 112 7.23 9.02 0.03
N ILE A 113 8.17 9.35 0.92
CA ILE A 113 7.87 10.16 2.13
C ILE A 113 7.51 11.59 1.73
N ILE A 114 8.27 12.17 0.79
CA ILE A 114 7.99 13.50 0.25
C ILE A 114 6.63 13.53 -0.47
N ARG A 115 6.35 12.51 -1.28
CA ARG A 115 5.05 12.35 -1.97
C ARG A 115 3.89 12.22 -0.99
N LEU A 116 4.05 11.46 0.10
CA LEU A 116 3.01 11.34 1.12
C LEU A 116 2.65 12.69 1.73
N LYS A 117 3.66 13.52 2.03
CA LYS A 117 3.44 14.88 2.55
C LYS A 117 2.69 15.75 1.54
N SER A 118 3.07 15.70 0.27
CA SER A 118 2.37 16.45 -0.78
C SER A 118 0.91 15.98 -0.93
N ILE A 119 0.67 14.67 -0.88
CA ILE A 119 -0.68 14.09 -0.90
C ILE A 119 -1.51 14.59 0.28
N GLU A 120 -0.94 14.65 1.48
CA GLU A 120 -1.62 15.16 2.67
C GLU A 120 -2.04 16.62 2.51
N GLU A 121 -1.15 17.47 1.99
CA GLU A 121 -1.44 18.87 1.72
C GLU A 121 -2.59 19.01 0.70
N GLU A 122 -2.56 18.25 -0.38
CA GLU A 122 -3.60 18.26 -1.42
C GLU A 122 -4.95 17.72 -0.90
N ILE A 123 -4.94 16.67 -0.07
CA ILE A 123 -6.15 16.12 0.56
C ILE A 123 -6.78 17.12 1.53
N ASN A 124 -5.99 17.85 2.29
CA ASN A 124 -6.50 18.88 3.18
C ASN A 124 -7.13 20.06 2.41
N ASN A 125 -6.48 20.47 1.31
CA ASN A 125 -7.04 21.47 0.39
C ASN A 125 -8.34 20.95 -0.24
N PHE A 126 -8.36 19.73 -0.72
CA PHE A 126 -9.54 19.08 -1.30
C PHE A 126 -10.72 19.06 -0.32
N LYS A 127 -10.48 18.69 0.95
CA LYS A 127 -11.50 18.71 2.00
C LYS A 127 -12.11 20.10 2.17
N THR A 128 -11.25 21.12 2.21
CA THR A 128 -11.66 22.51 2.38
C THR A 128 -12.50 22.99 1.20
N VAL A 129 -12.10 22.66 -0.02
CA VAL A 129 -12.85 23.02 -1.23
C VAL A 129 -14.19 22.29 -1.28
N GLN A 130 -14.23 21.00 -0.96
CA GLN A 130 -15.49 20.26 -0.89
C GLN A 130 -16.46 20.85 0.11
N GLN A 131 -15.97 21.25 1.29
CA GLN A 131 -16.83 21.88 2.30
C GLN A 131 -17.41 23.21 1.81
N LYS A 132 -16.59 24.06 1.20
CA LYS A 132 -17.08 25.32 0.61
C LYS A 132 -18.16 25.09 -0.45
N ILE A 133 -17.95 24.09 -1.32
CA ILE A 133 -18.96 23.75 -2.34
C ILE A 133 -20.26 23.25 -1.69
N GLU A 134 -20.15 22.40 -0.66
CA GLU A 134 -21.31 21.88 0.06
C GLU A 134 -22.12 23.00 0.71
N ASP A 135 -21.42 23.96 1.32
CA ASP A 135 -22.05 25.08 2.04
C ASP A 135 -22.84 26.02 1.11
N ILE A 136 -22.41 26.17 -0.16
CA ILE A 136 -23.06 27.07 -1.12
C ILE A 136 -24.01 26.36 -2.09
N ALA A 137 -23.91 25.04 -2.25
CA ALA A 137 -24.58 24.30 -3.32
C ALA A 137 -26.11 24.42 -3.29
N GLN A 138 -26.71 24.50 -2.11
CA GLN A 138 -28.15 24.55 -1.90
C GLN A 138 -28.65 25.94 -1.42
N THR A 139 -27.81 26.98 -1.57
CA THR A 139 -28.26 28.35 -1.29
C THR A 139 -29.19 28.85 -2.40
N PRO A 140 -30.13 29.78 -2.10
CA PRO A 140 -31.06 30.33 -3.10
C PRO A 140 -30.36 30.94 -4.32
N GLU A 141 -29.14 31.46 -4.16
CA GLU A 141 -28.35 32.05 -5.22
C GLU A 141 -27.87 30.99 -6.23
N ASN A 142 -27.55 29.77 -5.77
CA ASN A 142 -27.01 28.67 -6.57
C ASN A 142 -28.05 27.64 -6.99
N SER A 143 -29.28 27.73 -6.44
CA SER A 143 -30.42 26.89 -6.81
C SER A 143 -31.61 27.74 -7.23
N PRO A 144 -31.57 28.39 -8.42
CA PRO A 144 -32.64 29.30 -8.85
C PRO A 144 -34.03 28.66 -8.91
N ALA A 145 -34.08 27.34 -9.19
CA ALA A 145 -35.34 26.60 -9.18
C ALA A 145 -36.04 26.59 -7.79
N GLN A 146 -35.30 26.64 -6.71
CA GLN A 146 -35.85 26.76 -5.36
C GLN A 146 -36.46 28.13 -5.10
N LYS A 147 -35.94 29.21 -5.72
CA LYS A 147 -36.53 30.56 -5.65
C LYS A 147 -37.91 30.65 -6.26
N ILE A 148 -38.27 29.74 -7.17
CA ILE A 148 -39.56 29.76 -7.90
C ILE A 148 -40.61 28.95 -7.13
N LEU A 149 -40.18 28.02 -6.26
CA LEU A 149 -41.07 27.09 -5.55
C LEU A 149 -41.45 27.56 -4.13
N PHE A 150 -40.76 28.55 -3.59
CA PHE A 150 -40.99 29.17 -2.29
C PHE A 150 -41.02 30.70 -2.39
#